data_4fb031fc1aaf9a76fd384418bd6c70f8
#
_entry.id   4fb031fc1aaf9a76fd384418bd6c70f8
#
_cell.length_a   1.000
_cell.length_b   1.000
_cell.length_c   1.000
_cell.angle_alpha   90.00
_cell.angle_beta   90.00
_cell.angle_gamma   90.00
#
_symmetry.space_group_name_H-M   'P 1'
#
loop_
_entity.id
_entity.type
_entity.pdbx_description
1 polymer ?
#
loop_
_entity_poly.entity_id
_entity_poly.type
_entity_poly.pdbx_seq_one_letter_code
_entity_poly.pdbx_strand_id
1 'polypeptide(L)'
;MASTRTALVTGTTHGIGRATAFALGRAGWQVGCCARNADDVDLLLAQLADAGIRAAGRPADVSEEREVRTVAHHVVEALGPVDALINNAGVLIAKPFEQLTLADWDRTMATNLRSLYLMTREVLPEMRRRRRGTIVNVASLAGRNGFVGGTAYTASKHAVLGFSKSLMLEVRKDDVRVIAICPGSVDTGLIRDQPLLKADSTRILRPEDVAATIVHVLELPDHALVSELDIRPTNP
;
A
#
# COMPACT_ATOMS: atom_id res chain seq x y z
N MET A 1 -4.33 -11.64 -27.44
CA MET A 1 -4.33 -12.01 -26.00
C MET A 1 -4.20 -10.72 -25.20
N ALA A 2 -5.07 -10.47 -24.22
CA ALA A 2 -4.88 -9.31 -23.33
C ALA A 2 -3.53 -9.46 -22.61
N SER A 3 -2.70 -8.40 -22.62
CA SER A 3 -1.43 -8.43 -21.92
C SER A 3 -1.71 -8.59 -20.42
N THR A 4 -1.01 -9.53 -19.78
CA THR A 4 -1.14 -9.74 -18.33
C THR A 4 -0.69 -8.49 -17.60
N ARG A 5 -1.51 -7.95 -16.72
CA ARG A 5 -1.22 -6.72 -15.94
C ARG A 5 -0.31 -7.04 -14.76
N THR A 6 0.61 -6.13 -14.43
CA THR A 6 1.53 -6.24 -13.28
C THR A 6 1.18 -5.24 -12.20
N ALA A 7 1.00 -5.72 -10.97
CA ALA A 7 0.83 -4.91 -9.77
C ALA A 7 2.06 -5.02 -8.87
N LEU A 8 2.61 -3.90 -8.41
CA LEU A 8 3.66 -3.85 -7.39
C LEU A 8 3.04 -3.44 -6.05
N VAL A 9 3.15 -4.30 -5.06
CA VAL A 9 2.59 -4.10 -3.71
C VAL A 9 3.72 -3.96 -2.69
N THR A 10 3.67 -2.96 -1.83
CA THR A 10 4.63 -2.78 -0.74
C THR A 10 4.08 -3.31 0.60
N GLY A 11 4.96 -3.87 1.45
CA GLY A 11 4.56 -4.45 2.75
C GLY A 11 3.71 -5.71 2.61
N THR A 12 4.16 -6.65 1.77
CA THR A 12 3.36 -7.80 1.30
C THR A 12 3.36 -9.01 2.22
N THR A 13 4.21 -9.08 3.23
CA THR A 13 4.35 -10.31 4.03
C THR A 13 3.24 -10.50 5.07
N HIS A 14 2.52 -9.44 5.44
CA HIS A 14 1.49 -9.48 6.46
C HIS A 14 0.26 -8.62 6.11
N GLY A 15 -0.83 -8.85 6.83
CA GLY A 15 -2.02 -7.99 6.85
C GLY A 15 -2.57 -7.64 5.45
N ILE A 16 -2.91 -6.37 5.25
CA ILE A 16 -3.53 -5.87 4.02
C ILE A 16 -2.67 -6.16 2.79
N GLY A 17 -1.35 -5.96 2.87
CA GLY A 17 -0.45 -6.18 1.73
C GLY A 17 -0.43 -7.63 1.27
N ARG A 18 -0.39 -8.59 2.22
CA ARG A 18 -0.45 -10.02 1.91
C ARG A 18 -1.80 -10.39 1.29
N ALA A 19 -2.90 -9.96 1.91
CA ALA A 19 -4.24 -10.20 1.36
C ALA A 19 -4.39 -9.61 -0.04
N THR A 20 -3.85 -8.41 -0.28
CA THR A 20 -3.86 -7.74 -1.59
C THR A 20 -3.06 -8.51 -2.63
N ALA A 21 -1.88 -9.04 -2.28
CA ALA A 21 -1.07 -9.85 -3.20
C ALA A 21 -1.85 -11.08 -3.69
N PHE A 22 -2.49 -11.81 -2.80
CA PHE A 22 -3.32 -12.96 -3.18
C PHE A 22 -4.58 -12.55 -3.95
N ALA A 23 -5.26 -11.49 -3.54
CA ALA A 23 -6.48 -11.04 -4.22
C ALA A 23 -6.20 -10.61 -5.67
N LEU A 24 -5.11 -9.86 -5.89
CA LEU A 24 -4.66 -9.46 -7.22
C LEU A 24 -4.29 -10.66 -8.08
N GLY A 25 -3.52 -11.62 -7.53
CA GLY A 25 -3.15 -12.81 -8.25
C GLY A 25 -4.36 -13.64 -8.68
N ARG A 26 -5.36 -13.82 -7.80
CA ARG A 26 -6.64 -14.49 -8.14
C ARG A 26 -7.45 -13.74 -9.19
N ALA A 27 -7.30 -12.41 -9.27
CA ALA A 27 -7.90 -11.57 -10.31
C ALA A 27 -7.08 -11.55 -11.63
N GLY A 28 -6.04 -12.41 -11.74
CA GLY A 28 -5.24 -12.57 -12.96
C GLY A 28 -4.11 -11.57 -13.14
N TRP A 29 -3.71 -10.85 -12.09
CA TRP A 29 -2.54 -9.98 -12.12
C TRP A 29 -1.26 -10.76 -11.80
N GLN A 30 -0.14 -10.38 -12.40
CA GLN A 30 1.19 -10.70 -11.90
C GLN A 30 1.51 -9.78 -10.72
N VAL A 31 2.20 -10.29 -9.69
CA VAL A 31 2.36 -9.57 -8.43
C VAL A 31 3.82 -9.34 -8.09
N GLY A 32 4.24 -8.09 -8.11
CA GLY A 32 5.49 -7.63 -7.53
C GLY A 32 5.35 -7.48 -6.02
N CYS A 33 6.28 -8.05 -5.25
CA CYS A 33 6.25 -8.08 -3.80
C CYS A 33 7.49 -7.46 -3.17
N CYS A 34 7.33 -6.70 -2.07
CA CYS A 34 8.45 -6.34 -1.22
C CYS A 34 8.04 -6.18 0.25
N ALA A 35 8.96 -6.55 1.12
CA ALA A 35 8.93 -6.32 2.56
C ALA A 35 10.38 -6.39 3.08
N ARG A 36 10.61 -6.07 4.34
CA ARG A 36 11.99 -5.98 4.89
C ARG A 36 12.65 -7.32 5.15
N ASN A 37 11.89 -8.30 5.64
CA ASN A 37 12.42 -9.61 5.99
C ASN A 37 12.53 -10.49 4.74
N ALA A 38 13.73 -11.02 4.46
CA ALA A 38 14.00 -11.85 3.30
C ALA A 38 13.24 -13.19 3.36
N ASP A 39 13.29 -13.88 4.50
CA ASP A 39 12.65 -15.19 4.67
C ASP A 39 11.13 -15.10 4.48
N ASP A 40 10.51 -14.03 4.99
CA ASP A 40 9.08 -13.78 4.83
C ASP A 40 8.70 -13.48 3.36
N VAL A 41 9.58 -12.81 2.61
CA VAL A 41 9.38 -12.55 1.18
C VAL A 41 9.48 -13.85 0.39
N ASP A 42 10.50 -14.67 0.64
CA ASP A 42 10.70 -15.94 -0.03
C ASP A 42 9.55 -16.91 0.27
N LEU A 43 9.09 -16.98 1.52
CA LEU A 43 7.93 -17.76 1.91
C LEU A 43 6.65 -17.29 1.18
N LEU A 44 6.44 -15.98 1.10
CA LEU A 44 5.30 -15.43 0.37
C LEU A 44 5.35 -15.79 -1.13
N LEU A 45 6.50 -15.66 -1.76
CA LEU A 45 6.67 -16.00 -3.18
C LEU A 45 6.38 -17.48 -3.44
N ALA A 46 6.86 -18.38 -2.57
CA ALA A 46 6.53 -19.80 -2.63
C ALA A 46 5.02 -20.06 -2.52
N GLN A 47 4.36 -19.41 -1.55
CA GLN A 47 2.90 -19.53 -1.36
C GLN A 47 2.09 -18.98 -2.54
N LEU A 48 2.55 -17.90 -3.18
CA LEU A 48 1.92 -17.37 -4.39
C LEU A 48 2.10 -18.33 -5.57
N ALA A 49 3.28 -18.92 -5.71
CA ALA A 49 3.56 -19.93 -6.74
C ALA A 49 2.69 -21.17 -6.56
N ASP A 50 2.55 -21.70 -5.33
CA ASP A 50 1.67 -22.83 -4.99
C ASP A 50 0.20 -22.53 -5.33
N ALA A 51 -0.21 -21.26 -5.22
CA ALA A 51 -1.53 -20.79 -5.64
C ALA A 51 -1.66 -20.53 -7.16
N GLY A 52 -0.63 -20.83 -7.95
CA GLY A 52 -0.61 -20.60 -9.41
C GLY A 52 -0.48 -19.12 -9.80
N ILE A 53 -0.04 -18.27 -8.88
CA ILE A 53 0.11 -16.82 -9.09
C ILE A 53 1.56 -16.52 -9.50
N ARG A 54 1.73 -15.90 -10.67
CA ARG A 54 3.03 -15.42 -11.11
C ARG A 54 3.45 -14.20 -10.30
N ALA A 55 4.53 -14.33 -9.54
CA ALA A 55 5.04 -13.26 -8.69
C ALA A 55 6.56 -13.16 -8.77
N ALA A 56 7.07 -11.97 -8.45
CA ALA A 56 8.50 -11.70 -8.24
C ALA A 56 8.65 -10.69 -7.11
N GLY A 57 9.75 -10.75 -6.37
CA GLY A 57 9.96 -9.83 -5.27
C GLY A 57 11.34 -9.93 -4.66
N ARG A 58 11.64 -8.98 -3.79
CA ARG A 58 12.90 -8.93 -3.04
C ARG A 58 12.70 -8.29 -1.69
N PRO A 59 13.54 -8.60 -0.69
CA PRO A 59 13.58 -7.83 0.53
C PRO A 59 13.97 -6.37 0.21
N ALA A 60 13.25 -5.42 0.83
CA ALA A 60 13.54 -4.00 0.70
C ALA A 60 12.95 -3.21 1.88
N ASP A 61 13.73 -2.30 2.45
CA ASP A 61 13.21 -1.20 3.24
C ASP A 61 12.75 -0.08 2.30
N VAL A 62 11.45 0.10 2.22
CA VAL A 62 10.84 1.09 1.32
C VAL A 62 11.13 2.54 1.72
N SER A 63 11.73 2.78 2.89
CA SER A 63 12.21 4.10 3.29
C SER A 63 13.59 4.43 2.69
N GLU A 64 14.28 3.45 2.08
CA GLU A 64 15.61 3.59 1.51
C GLU A 64 15.56 3.65 -0.03
N GLU A 65 15.96 4.79 -0.61
CA GLU A 65 15.87 5.06 -2.05
C GLU A 65 16.55 3.99 -2.92
N ARG A 66 17.73 3.54 -2.50
CA ARG A 66 18.49 2.51 -3.25
C ARG A 66 17.74 1.18 -3.29
N GLU A 67 17.13 0.78 -2.18
CA GLU A 67 16.39 -0.48 -2.08
C GLU A 67 15.08 -0.42 -2.86
N VAL A 68 14.38 0.71 -2.80
CA VAL A 68 13.19 0.99 -3.61
C VAL A 68 13.50 0.85 -5.10
N ARG A 69 14.57 1.48 -5.58
CA ARG A 69 15.00 1.37 -6.98
C ARG A 69 15.31 -0.08 -7.36
N THR A 70 16.04 -0.80 -6.50
CA THR A 70 16.42 -2.18 -6.75
C THR A 70 15.22 -3.11 -6.88
N VAL A 71 14.22 -2.99 -5.98
CA VAL A 71 13.03 -3.85 -6.04
C VAL A 71 12.12 -3.47 -7.22
N ALA A 72 11.96 -2.19 -7.52
CA ALA A 72 11.16 -1.75 -8.66
C ALA A 72 11.73 -2.28 -9.99
N HIS A 73 13.05 -2.16 -10.20
CA HIS A 73 13.73 -2.70 -11.37
C HIS A 73 13.60 -4.22 -11.46
N HIS A 74 13.83 -4.94 -10.36
CA HIS A 74 13.70 -6.40 -10.33
C HIS A 74 12.29 -6.85 -10.75
N VAL A 75 11.25 -6.18 -10.25
CA VAL A 75 9.86 -6.50 -10.62
C VAL A 75 9.61 -6.21 -12.11
N VAL A 76 10.10 -5.09 -12.62
CA VAL A 76 9.96 -4.75 -14.06
C VAL A 76 10.68 -5.75 -14.95
N GLU A 77 11.89 -6.19 -14.58
CA GLU A 77 12.64 -7.21 -15.33
C GLU A 77 11.94 -8.57 -15.35
N ALA A 78 11.35 -8.98 -14.22
CA ALA A 78 10.75 -10.30 -14.08
C ALA A 78 9.31 -10.39 -14.62
N LEU A 79 8.52 -9.30 -14.48
CA LEU A 79 7.07 -9.31 -14.73
C LEU A 79 6.63 -8.29 -15.79
N GLY A 80 7.52 -7.44 -16.26
CA GLY A 80 7.17 -6.35 -17.17
C GLY A 80 6.77 -5.06 -16.45
N PRO A 81 6.36 -4.05 -17.20
CA PRO A 81 6.07 -2.72 -16.67
C PRO A 81 4.91 -2.75 -15.67
N VAL A 82 5.03 -1.96 -14.61
CA VAL A 82 4.02 -1.86 -13.55
C VAL A 82 2.79 -1.11 -14.05
N ASP A 83 1.62 -1.77 -14.01
CA ASP A 83 0.31 -1.19 -14.33
C ASP A 83 -0.39 -0.65 -13.08
N ALA A 84 -0.14 -1.24 -11.91
CA ALA A 84 -0.66 -0.75 -10.64
C ALA A 84 0.43 -0.73 -9.57
N LEU A 85 0.58 0.39 -8.86
CA LEU A 85 1.40 0.50 -7.66
C LEU A 85 0.48 0.56 -6.43
N ILE A 86 0.65 -0.35 -5.48
CA ILE A 86 -0.07 -0.34 -4.20
C ILE A 86 0.91 0.02 -3.08
N ASN A 87 0.92 1.30 -2.69
CA ASN A 87 1.67 1.82 -1.56
C ASN A 87 0.93 1.46 -0.26
N ASN A 88 1.23 0.28 0.28
CA ASN A 88 0.60 -0.25 1.48
C ASN A 88 1.54 -0.29 2.68
N ALA A 89 2.85 -0.36 2.48
CA ALA A 89 3.80 -0.40 3.59
C ALA A 89 3.57 0.75 4.59
N GLY A 90 3.55 0.43 5.87
CA GLY A 90 3.31 1.41 6.92
C GLY A 90 3.63 0.88 8.30
N VAL A 91 3.85 1.81 9.22
CA VAL A 91 4.04 1.54 10.65
C VAL A 91 3.09 2.41 11.46
N LEU A 92 2.68 1.90 12.60
CA LEU A 92 1.92 2.62 13.60
C LEU A 92 2.70 2.56 14.93
N ILE A 93 3.05 3.71 15.45
CA ILE A 93 3.67 3.86 16.78
C ILE A 93 2.71 4.74 17.59
N ALA A 94 1.95 4.10 18.48
CA ALA A 94 1.00 4.79 19.34
C ALA A 94 1.65 5.03 20.72
N LYS A 95 1.90 6.31 21.04
CA LYS A 95 2.49 6.74 22.32
C LYS A 95 1.88 8.08 22.76
N PRO A 96 1.76 8.37 24.07
CA PRO A 96 1.56 9.73 24.53
C PRO A 96 2.61 10.67 23.94
N PHE A 97 2.23 11.92 23.66
CA PHE A 97 3.12 12.86 22.94
C PHE A 97 4.47 13.04 23.63
N GLU A 98 4.49 13.10 24.97
CA GLU A 98 5.70 13.25 25.76
C GLU A 98 6.67 12.06 25.68
N GLN A 99 6.18 10.91 25.26
CA GLN A 99 6.95 9.66 25.07
C GLN A 99 7.31 9.42 23.61
N LEU A 100 6.77 10.21 22.70
CA LEU A 100 7.05 10.10 21.26
C LEU A 100 8.43 10.68 20.99
N THR A 101 9.40 9.82 20.67
CA THR A 101 10.76 10.26 20.35
C THR A 101 10.87 10.80 18.93
N LEU A 102 11.92 11.58 18.65
CA LEU A 102 12.23 12.02 17.29
C LEU A 102 12.44 10.81 16.35
N ALA A 103 13.10 9.76 16.84
CA ALA A 103 13.29 8.52 16.07
C ALA A 103 11.95 7.83 15.72
N ASP A 104 10.96 7.83 16.62
CA ASP A 104 9.61 7.31 16.33
C ASP A 104 8.91 8.15 15.26
N TRP A 105 9.04 9.47 15.35
CA TRP A 105 8.53 10.41 14.36
C TRP A 105 9.16 10.17 12.98
N ASP A 106 10.49 10.18 12.91
CA ASP A 106 11.25 10.03 11.68
C ASP A 106 10.96 8.69 11.01
N ARG A 107 10.92 7.61 11.80
CA ARG A 107 10.54 6.27 11.30
C ARG A 107 9.14 6.25 10.74
N THR A 108 8.18 6.90 11.41
CA THR A 108 6.78 6.97 10.95
C THR A 108 6.69 7.74 9.62
N MET A 109 7.32 8.89 9.53
CA MET A 109 7.32 9.71 8.31
C MET A 109 8.07 9.04 7.16
N ALA A 110 9.21 8.42 7.44
CA ALA A 110 10.01 7.71 6.45
C ALA A 110 9.24 6.52 5.86
N THR A 111 8.60 5.71 6.72
CA THR A 111 7.89 4.51 6.25
C THR A 111 6.53 4.85 5.64
N ASN A 112 5.74 5.78 6.23
CA ASN A 112 4.36 6.01 5.79
C ASN A 112 4.22 7.04 4.67
N LEU A 113 5.20 7.94 4.50
CA LEU A 113 5.11 9.03 3.52
C LEU A 113 6.28 9.03 2.53
N ARG A 114 7.54 9.06 3.01
CA ARG A 114 8.69 9.09 2.11
C ARG A 114 8.76 7.87 1.20
N SER A 115 8.43 6.68 1.72
CA SER A 115 8.38 5.45 0.93
C SER A 115 7.43 5.54 -0.26
N LEU A 116 6.25 6.11 -0.03
CA LEU A 116 5.21 6.31 -1.02
C LEU A 116 5.70 7.26 -2.13
N TYR A 117 6.39 8.35 -1.78
CA TYR A 117 7.04 9.23 -2.74
C TYR A 117 8.12 8.48 -3.55
N LEU A 118 9.00 7.73 -2.88
CA LEU A 118 10.10 7.02 -3.54
C LEU A 118 9.58 5.98 -4.53
N MET A 119 8.64 5.12 -4.13
CA MET A 119 8.04 4.12 -5.02
C MET A 119 7.30 4.76 -6.20
N THR A 120 6.54 5.81 -5.94
CA THR A 120 5.83 6.55 -7.00
C THR A 120 6.81 7.12 -8.01
N ARG A 121 7.91 7.71 -7.55
CA ARG A 121 8.96 8.29 -8.40
C ARG A 121 9.60 7.26 -9.34
N GLU A 122 9.75 6.01 -8.90
CA GLU A 122 10.34 4.95 -9.72
C GLU A 122 9.39 4.45 -10.81
N VAL A 123 8.08 4.36 -10.56
CA VAL A 123 7.15 3.75 -11.52
C VAL A 123 6.38 4.77 -12.38
N LEU A 124 6.16 5.96 -11.88
CA LEU A 124 5.32 6.98 -12.54
C LEU A 124 5.82 7.40 -13.94
N PRO A 125 7.12 7.60 -14.19
CA PRO A 125 7.60 8.00 -15.52
C PRO A 125 7.16 7.03 -16.61
N GLU A 126 7.23 5.74 -16.36
CA GLU A 126 6.81 4.72 -17.32
C GLU A 126 5.29 4.65 -17.48
N MET A 127 4.51 4.82 -16.39
CA MET A 127 3.06 4.94 -16.46
C MET A 127 2.63 6.12 -17.33
N ARG A 128 3.27 7.29 -17.15
CA ARG A 128 3.02 8.50 -17.96
C ARG A 128 3.35 8.27 -19.43
N ARG A 129 4.52 7.67 -19.72
CA ARG A 129 4.95 7.37 -21.09
C ARG A 129 3.96 6.46 -21.82
N ARG A 130 3.41 5.45 -21.12
CA ARG A 130 2.42 4.52 -21.64
C ARG A 130 0.99 5.07 -21.63
N ARG A 131 0.78 6.22 -20.98
CA ARG A 131 -0.56 6.79 -20.72
C ARG A 131 -1.48 5.77 -20.06
N ARG A 132 -0.96 5.02 -19.13
CA ARG A 132 -1.68 3.94 -18.45
C ARG A 132 -1.02 3.60 -17.11
N GLY A 133 -1.80 3.65 -16.04
CA GLY A 133 -1.34 3.24 -14.73
C GLY A 133 -2.32 3.62 -13.62
N THR A 134 -2.22 2.93 -12.49
CA THR A 134 -2.98 3.28 -11.30
C THR A 134 -2.10 3.21 -10.07
N ILE A 135 -2.12 4.27 -9.26
CA ILE A 135 -1.42 4.32 -7.98
C ILE A 135 -2.47 4.29 -6.87
N VAL A 136 -2.43 3.27 -6.03
CA VAL A 136 -3.30 3.12 -4.85
C VAL A 136 -2.47 3.39 -3.60
N ASN A 137 -2.82 4.41 -2.86
CA ASN A 137 -2.18 4.78 -1.60
C ASN A 137 -3.06 4.33 -0.42
N VAL A 138 -2.59 3.37 0.35
CA VAL A 138 -3.29 2.91 1.56
C VAL A 138 -3.05 3.92 2.68
N ALA A 139 -3.99 4.85 2.81
CA ALA A 139 -4.03 5.86 3.86
C ALA A 139 -4.58 5.25 5.18
N SER A 140 -5.56 5.87 5.77
CA SER A 140 -6.30 5.45 6.96
C SER A 140 -7.41 6.45 7.24
N LEU A 141 -8.44 6.07 8.00
CA LEU A 141 -9.34 7.05 8.65
C LEU A 141 -8.59 8.01 9.58
N ALA A 142 -7.42 7.61 10.08
CA ALA A 142 -6.51 8.52 10.79
C ALA A 142 -5.94 9.65 9.90
N GLY A 143 -6.07 9.56 8.58
CA GLY A 143 -5.81 10.68 7.67
C GLY A 143 -6.92 11.74 7.64
N ARG A 144 -8.06 11.48 8.31
CA ARG A 144 -9.21 12.40 8.44
C ARG A 144 -9.45 12.82 9.88
N ASN A 145 -9.18 11.95 10.85
CA ASN A 145 -9.46 12.15 12.26
C ASN A 145 -8.22 11.79 13.10
N GLY A 146 -8.00 12.52 14.18
CA GLY A 146 -6.97 12.17 15.16
C GLY A 146 -7.47 11.10 16.16
N PHE A 147 -6.53 10.49 16.86
CA PHE A 147 -6.79 9.63 18.02
C PHE A 147 -5.67 9.78 19.04
N VAL A 148 -5.99 9.46 20.31
CA VAL A 148 -5.03 9.57 21.41
C VAL A 148 -3.81 8.67 21.19
N GLY A 149 -2.61 9.24 21.31
CA GLY A 149 -1.34 8.55 21.05
C GLY A 149 -0.96 8.44 19.58
N GLY A 150 -1.80 8.92 18.65
CA GLY A 150 -1.61 8.77 17.20
C GLY A 150 -0.93 9.95 16.51
N THR A 151 -0.27 10.87 17.20
CA THR A 151 0.19 12.15 16.64
C THR A 151 1.03 11.98 15.37
N ALA A 152 2.11 11.20 15.40
CA ALA A 152 2.96 10.97 14.23
C ALA A 152 2.22 10.20 13.12
N TYR A 153 1.47 9.16 13.48
CA TYR A 153 0.71 8.36 12.54
C TYR A 153 -0.35 9.19 11.81
N THR A 154 -1.15 9.93 12.57
CA THR A 154 -2.18 10.84 12.04
C THR A 154 -1.57 11.87 11.10
N ALA A 155 -0.49 12.52 11.50
CA ALA A 155 0.23 13.49 10.65
C ALA A 155 0.67 12.83 9.33
N SER A 156 1.28 11.64 9.39
CA SER A 156 1.72 10.91 8.21
C SER A 156 0.55 10.55 7.27
N LYS A 157 -0.59 10.11 7.82
CA LYS A 157 -1.75 9.69 7.01
C LYS A 157 -2.54 10.88 6.43
N HIS A 158 -2.57 12.05 7.10
CA HIS A 158 -3.05 13.30 6.50
C HIS A 158 -2.16 13.73 5.33
N ALA A 159 -0.84 13.61 5.49
CA ALA A 159 0.11 13.93 4.42
C ALA A 159 -0.07 13.00 3.19
N VAL A 160 -0.36 11.70 3.39
CA VAL A 160 -0.69 10.77 2.30
C VAL A 160 -1.92 11.23 1.50
N LEU A 161 -2.97 11.73 2.17
CA LEU A 161 -4.15 12.25 1.48
C LEU A 161 -3.82 13.52 0.67
N GLY A 162 -3.07 14.45 1.26
CA GLY A 162 -2.61 15.66 0.56
C GLY A 162 -1.76 15.33 -0.67
N PHE A 163 -0.78 14.41 -0.51
CA PHE A 163 0.04 13.91 -1.60
C PHE A 163 -0.81 13.29 -2.71
N SER A 164 -1.76 12.42 -2.36
CA SER A 164 -2.60 11.72 -3.34
C SER A 164 -3.46 12.70 -4.16
N LYS A 165 -4.05 13.70 -3.50
CA LYS A 165 -4.86 14.73 -4.16
C LYS A 165 -4.04 15.57 -5.15
N SER A 166 -2.86 16.04 -4.75
CA SER A 166 -1.99 16.82 -5.62
C SER A 166 -1.50 15.99 -6.80
N LEU A 167 -0.98 14.80 -6.54
CA LEU A 167 -0.48 13.93 -7.60
C LEU A 167 -1.57 13.57 -8.62
N MET A 168 -2.78 13.27 -8.16
CA MET A 168 -3.92 12.99 -9.04
C MET A 168 -4.17 14.13 -10.03
N LEU A 169 -4.12 15.39 -9.57
CA LEU A 169 -4.31 16.55 -10.43
C LEU A 169 -3.18 16.72 -11.47
N GLU A 170 -1.95 16.35 -11.09
CA GLU A 170 -0.79 16.46 -11.98
C GLU A 170 -0.79 15.40 -13.10
N VAL A 171 -1.26 14.18 -12.80
CA VAL A 171 -1.07 13.02 -13.71
C VAL A 171 -2.32 12.59 -14.45
N ARG A 172 -3.51 13.10 -14.09
CA ARG A 172 -4.78 12.71 -14.73
C ARG A 172 -4.85 12.96 -16.24
N LYS A 173 -4.13 14.00 -16.73
CA LYS A 173 -4.01 14.30 -18.17
C LYS A 173 -3.14 13.28 -18.90
N ASP A 174 -2.37 12.48 -18.19
CA ASP A 174 -1.53 11.42 -18.72
C ASP A 174 -2.23 10.03 -18.57
N ASP A 175 -3.53 10.00 -18.31
CA ASP A 175 -4.36 8.81 -18.11
C ASP A 175 -3.84 7.90 -16.96
N VAL A 176 -3.17 8.50 -15.96
CA VAL A 176 -2.75 7.83 -14.74
C VAL A 176 -3.73 8.16 -13.61
N ARG A 177 -4.25 7.12 -12.97
CA ARG A 177 -5.18 7.25 -11.84
C ARG A 177 -4.42 7.24 -10.52
N VAL A 178 -4.83 8.08 -9.57
CA VAL A 178 -4.31 8.07 -8.19
C VAL A 178 -5.50 7.97 -7.24
N ILE A 179 -5.45 6.96 -6.38
CA ILE A 179 -6.54 6.57 -5.48
C ILE A 179 -6.01 6.53 -4.05
N ALA A 180 -6.69 7.16 -3.12
CA ALA A 180 -6.43 7.00 -1.69
C ALA A 180 -7.53 6.13 -1.07
N ILE A 181 -7.14 5.03 -0.42
CA ILE A 181 -8.05 4.18 0.35
C ILE A 181 -7.82 4.45 1.82
N CYS A 182 -8.89 4.74 2.57
CA CYS A 182 -8.86 5.10 3.98
C CYS A 182 -9.55 4.00 4.84
N PRO A 183 -8.84 2.90 5.18
CA PRO A 183 -9.41 1.90 6.06
C PRO A 183 -9.61 2.44 7.48
N GLY A 184 -10.67 1.97 8.13
CA GLY A 184 -10.82 2.00 9.58
C GLY A 184 -9.89 0.99 10.26
N SER A 185 -10.27 0.53 11.45
CA SER A 185 -9.51 -0.53 12.12
C SER A 185 -9.59 -1.83 11.33
N VAL A 186 -8.43 -2.42 11.06
CA VAL A 186 -8.26 -3.69 10.33
C VAL A 186 -7.52 -4.67 11.21
N ASP A 187 -7.97 -5.91 11.30
CA ASP A 187 -7.37 -6.96 12.12
C ASP A 187 -6.00 -7.38 11.58
N THR A 188 -5.00 -6.62 11.96
CA THR A 188 -3.59 -6.82 11.58
C THR A 188 -2.68 -6.65 12.80
N GLY A 189 -1.45 -7.17 12.72
CA GLY A 189 -0.42 -6.91 13.73
C GLY A 189 -0.22 -5.41 13.98
N LEU A 190 -0.42 -4.56 12.96
CA LEU A 190 -0.32 -3.11 13.11
C LEU A 190 -1.23 -2.54 14.22
N ILE A 191 -2.41 -3.10 14.41
CA ILE A 191 -3.37 -2.70 15.45
C ILE A 191 -3.18 -3.53 16.72
N ARG A 192 -3.06 -4.86 16.57
CA ARG A 192 -2.97 -5.79 17.72
C ARG A 192 -1.77 -5.54 18.61
N ASP A 193 -0.66 -5.09 18.03
CA ASP A 193 0.59 -4.84 18.75
C ASP A 193 0.64 -3.47 19.45
N GLN A 194 -0.46 -2.68 19.42
CA GLN A 194 -0.52 -1.35 20.03
C GLN A 194 -1.26 -1.36 21.39
N PRO A 195 -0.56 -1.20 22.52
CA PRO A 195 -1.20 -1.26 23.83
C PRO A 195 -2.31 -0.23 24.07
N LEU A 196 -2.21 0.93 23.39
CA LEU A 196 -3.20 2.02 23.48
C LEU A 196 -4.44 1.80 22.63
N LEU A 197 -4.40 0.86 21.68
CA LEU A 197 -5.51 0.59 20.76
C LEU A 197 -6.21 -0.70 21.17
N LYS A 198 -7.37 -0.55 21.83
CA LYS A 198 -8.23 -1.69 22.15
C LYS A 198 -9.27 -1.85 21.05
N ALA A 199 -9.02 -2.77 20.12
CA ALA A 199 -9.98 -3.12 19.08
C ALA A 199 -10.50 -4.53 19.30
N ASP A 200 -11.82 -4.70 19.21
CA ASP A 200 -12.46 -6.00 19.19
C ASP A 200 -12.28 -6.61 17.78
N SER A 201 -11.45 -7.66 17.67
CA SER A 201 -11.14 -8.30 16.39
C SER A 201 -12.36 -8.86 15.67
N THR A 202 -13.47 -9.09 16.37
CA THR A 202 -14.72 -9.57 15.78
C THR A 202 -15.56 -8.45 15.15
N ARG A 203 -15.23 -7.20 15.42
CA ARG A 203 -15.98 -5.99 15.02
C ARG A 203 -15.21 -5.04 14.12
N ILE A 204 -14.01 -5.39 13.70
CA ILE A 204 -13.17 -4.61 12.80
C ILE A 204 -13.05 -5.29 11.43
N LEU A 205 -12.54 -4.55 10.44
CA LEU A 205 -12.33 -5.09 9.09
C LEU A 205 -11.27 -6.22 9.10
N ARG A 206 -11.42 -7.14 8.18
CA ARG A 206 -10.38 -8.10 7.84
C ARG A 206 -9.47 -7.53 6.74
N PRO A 207 -8.20 -7.96 6.66
CA PRO A 207 -7.31 -7.58 5.56
C PRO A 207 -7.93 -7.83 4.17
N GLU A 208 -8.69 -8.90 4.03
CA GLU A 208 -9.36 -9.32 2.80
C GLU A 208 -10.43 -8.32 2.34
N ASP A 209 -11.09 -7.63 3.26
CA ASP A 209 -12.12 -6.62 2.93
C ASP A 209 -11.46 -5.41 2.24
N VAL A 210 -10.28 -5.00 2.72
CA VAL A 210 -9.50 -3.93 2.09
C VAL A 210 -8.91 -4.39 0.76
N ALA A 211 -8.41 -5.62 0.69
CA ALA A 211 -7.85 -6.19 -0.54
C ALA A 211 -8.91 -6.28 -1.64
N ALA A 212 -10.12 -6.73 -1.33
CA ALA A 212 -11.24 -6.76 -2.27
C ALA A 212 -11.60 -5.37 -2.79
N THR A 213 -11.58 -4.36 -1.92
CA THR A 213 -11.78 -2.96 -2.29
C THR A 213 -10.69 -2.47 -3.25
N ILE A 214 -9.42 -2.81 -2.99
CA ILE A 214 -8.29 -2.46 -3.87
C ILE A 214 -8.50 -3.09 -5.27
N VAL A 215 -8.83 -4.38 -5.34
CA VAL A 215 -9.10 -5.05 -6.63
C VAL A 215 -10.26 -4.36 -7.34
N HIS A 216 -11.34 -4.08 -6.64
CA HIS A 216 -12.53 -3.43 -7.23
C HIS A 216 -12.20 -2.09 -7.90
N VAL A 217 -11.45 -1.21 -7.24
CA VAL A 217 -11.11 0.11 -7.82
C VAL A 217 -10.13 0.00 -8.98
N LEU A 218 -9.30 -1.04 -9.04
CA LEU A 218 -8.41 -1.30 -10.16
C LEU A 218 -9.15 -1.81 -11.40
N GLU A 219 -10.28 -2.49 -11.21
CA GLU A 219 -11.08 -3.06 -12.27
C GLU A 219 -12.18 -2.14 -12.82
N LEU A 220 -12.31 -0.95 -12.26
CA LEU A 220 -13.18 0.08 -12.84
C LEU A 220 -12.70 0.45 -14.25
N PRO A 221 -13.64 0.80 -15.16
CA PRO A 221 -13.29 1.28 -16.50
C PRO A 221 -12.26 2.43 -16.45
N ASP A 222 -11.37 2.49 -17.43
CA ASP A 222 -10.24 3.44 -17.43
C ASP A 222 -10.68 4.92 -17.36
N HIS A 223 -11.87 5.26 -17.84
CA HIS A 223 -12.42 6.62 -17.74
C HIS A 223 -13.00 6.95 -16.35
N ALA A 224 -13.15 5.96 -15.46
CA ALA A 224 -13.70 6.15 -14.13
C ALA A 224 -12.60 6.22 -13.06
N LEU A 225 -12.67 7.21 -12.21
CA LEU A 225 -11.75 7.42 -11.09
C LEU A 225 -12.49 7.54 -9.77
N VAL A 226 -12.24 6.60 -8.87
CA VAL A 226 -12.50 6.79 -7.44
C VAL A 226 -11.27 7.43 -6.84
N SER A 227 -11.28 8.72 -6.59
CA SER A 227 -10.10 9.44 -6.10
C SER A 227 -9.80 9.16 -4.62
N GLU A 228 -10.86 8.96 -3.83
CA GLU A 228 -10.75 8.75 -2.39
C GLU A 228 -11.91 7.90 -1.89
N LEU A 229 -11.62 6.90 -1.03
CA LEU A 229 -12.63 5.97 -0.53
C LEU A 229 -12.36 5.60 0.93
N ASP A 230 -13.41 5.72 1.77
CA ASP A 230 -13.41 5.19 3.13
C ASP A 230 -13.99 3.78 3.15
N ILE A 231 -13.35 2.88 3.90
CA ILE A 231 -13.91 1.57 4.24
C ILE A 231 -13.94 1.41 5.76
N ARG A 232 -15.10 1.12 6.31
CA ARG A 232 -15.34 1.08 7.75
C ARG A 232 -16.04 -0.21 8.15
N PRO A 233 -15.84 -0.70 9.38
CA PRO A 233 -16.75 -1.68 9.94
C PRO A 233 -18.17 -1.12 9.97
N THR A 234 -19.15 -1.96 9.73
CA THR A 234 -20.56 -1.55 9.75
C THR A 234 -21.02 -1.15 11.16
N ASN A 235 -20.47 -1.81 12.18
CA ASN A 235 -20.78 -1.58 13.59
C ASN A 235 -19.51 -1.77 14.43
N PRO A 236 -18.65 -0.74 14.54
CA PRO A 236 -17.36 -0.80 15.26
C PRO A 236 -17.53 -0.88 16.78
#